data_9010ee925d282490acf4372197f46554
#
_entry.id   9010ee925d282490acf4372197f46554
#
_cell.length_a   1.000
_cell.length_b   1.000
_cell.length_c   1.000
_cell.angle_alpha   90.00
_cell.angle_beta   90.00
_cell.angle_gamma   90.00
#
_symmetry.space_group_name_H-M   'P 1'
#
loop_
_entity.id
_entity.type
_entity.pdbx_description
1 polymer ?
#
loop_
_entity_poly.entity_id
_entity_poly.type
_entity_poly.pdbx_seq_one_letter_code
_entity_poly.pdbx_strand_id
1 'polypeptide(L)'
;FSRIEAWLLDAVLDLVPSEEAVLPVHRRARIARSVIEALRDRVEEPPTIAELCGMVGARERTLQLSCVEAFGRSPGALLLELRLNAVQRVLKAPGPETTVTGTAVRFGFVHLSRFAAMYARKFQELPSITLSRSRAWLGYCDRRAEQVRRAEHVRQR
;
A
#
# COMPACT_ATOMS: atom_id res chain seq x y z
N PHE A 1 39.89 1.27 12.55
CA PHE A 1 38.94 0.14 12.28
C PHE A 1 38.69 0.10 10.80
N SER A 2 39.06 -1.02 10.15
CA SER A 2 38.92 -1.24 8.71
C SER A 2 37.44 -1.54 8.36
N ARG A 3 36.96 -1.05 7.20
CA ARG A 3 35.60 -1.36 6.68
C ARG A 3 35.32 -2.87 6.59
N ILE A 4 36.36 -3.69 6.50
CA ILE A 4 36.29 -5.15 6.47
C ILE A 4 35.93 -5.73 7.83
N GLU A 5 36.47 -5.14 8.92
CA GLU A 5 36.15 -5.58 10.29
C GLU A 5 34.71 -5.25 10.67
N ALA A 6 34.22 -4.09 10.25
CA ALA A 6 32.81 -3.72 10.46
C ALA A 6 31.85 -4.65 9.69
N TRP A 7 32.18 -5.01 8.43
CA TRP A 7 31.41 -5.94 7.64
C TRP A 7 31.43 -7.38 8.19
N LEU A 8 32.61 -7.83 8.70
CA LEU A 8 32.73 -9.14 9.35
C LEU A 8 31.96 -9.19 10.68
N LEU A 9 31.96 -8.13 11.46
CA LEU A 9 31.16 -8.02 12.68
C LEU A 9 29.66 -8.05 12.39
N ASP A 10 29.20 -7.34 11.38
CA ASP A 10 27.80 -7.39 10.93
C ASP A 10 27.42 -8.79 10.43
N ALA A 11 28.29 -9.42 9.61
CA ALA A 11 28.05 -10.78 9.10
C ALA A 11 28.06 -11.84 10.22
N VAL A 12 28.90 -11.69 11.25
CA VAL A 12 28.93 -12.58 12.42
C VAL A 12 27.74 -12.33 13.34
N LEU A 13 27.32 -11.08 13.53
CA LEU A 13 26.11 -10.74 14.29
C LEU A 13 24.84 -11.26 13.60
N ASP A 14 24.83 -11.34 12.26
CA ASP A 14 23.73 -11.95 11.52
C ASP A 14 23.72 -13.49 11.61
N LEU A 15 24.86 -14.13 11.90
CA LEU A 15 24.95 -15.59 12.13
C LEU A 15 24.60 -16.00 13.57
N VAL A 16 24.74 -15.09 14.54
CA VAL A 16 24.31 -15.35 15.92
C VAL A 16 22.78 -15.27 15.94
N PRO A 17 22.06 -16.34 16.32
CA PRO A 17 20.61 -16.25 16.52
C PRO A 17 20.37 -15.19 17.60
N SER A 18 19.94 -14.00 17.19
CA SER A 18 19.53 -13.00 18.18
C SER A 18 18.42 -13.63 19.02
N GLU A 19 18.37 -13.30 20.32
CA GLU A 19 17.28 -13.74 21.21
C GLU A 19 15.89 -13.50 20.60
N GLU A 20 15.77 -12.56 19.69
CA GLU A 20 14.56 -12.26 18.90
C GLU A 20 14.16 -13.39 17.93
N ALA A 21 15.11 -14.23 17.45
CA ALA A 21 14.79 -15.37 16.58
C ALA A 21 14.08 -16.50 17.37
N VAL A 22 14.18 -16.50 18.68
CA VAL A 22 13.59 -17.47 19.62
C VAL A 22 12.31 -16.93 20.28
N LEU A 23 11.72 -15.83 19.75
CA LEU A 23 10.48 -15.31 20.32
C LEU A 23 9.38 -16.38 20.27
N PRO A 24 8.61 -16.56 21.36
CA PRO A 24 7.48 -17.47 21.40
C PRO A 24 6.50 -17.20 20.23
N VAL A 25 5.98 -18.27 19.62
CA VAL A 25 5.05 -18.19 18.46
C VAL A 25 3.90 -17.20 18.70
N HIS A 26 3.35 -17.16 19.93
CA HIS A 26 2.30 -16.22 20.29
C HIS A 26 2.73 -14.74 20.25
N ARG A 27 4.01 -14.42 20.50
CA ARG A 27 4.52 -13.05 20.41
C ARG A 27 4.64 -12.62 18.95
N ARG A 28 5.12 -13.50 18.05
CA ARG A 28 5.19 -13.21 16.61
C ARG A 28 3.80 -13.05 16.00
N ALA A 29 2.86 -13.91 16.37
CA ALA A 29 1.47 -13.81 15.94
C ALA A 29 0.83 -12.48 16.39
N ARG A 30 1.15 -12.01 17.61
CA ARG A 30 0.70 -10.70 18.10
C ARG A 30 1.30 -9.56 17.29
N ILE A 31 2.61 -9.56 17.02
CA ILE A 31 3.25 -8.57 16.16
C ILE A 31 2.60 -8.55 14.78
N ALA A 32 2.40 -9.71 14.15
CA ALA A 32 1.76 -9.80 12.84
C ALA A 32 0.33 -9.23 12.85
N ARG A 33 -0.44 -9.45 13.91
CA ARG A 33 -1.77 -8.87 14.08
C ARG A 33 -1.70 -7.34 14.20
N SER A 34 -0.80 -6.83 15.05
CA SER A 34 -0.60 -5.38 15.20
C SER A 34 -0.16 -4.71 13.90
N VAL A 35 0.61 -5.40 13.04
CA VAL A 35 0.91 -4.93 11.67
C VAL A 35 -0.36 -4.71 10.86
N ILE A 36 -1.26 -5.68 10.83
CA ILE A 36 -2.51 -5.55 10.07
C ILE A 36 -3.39 -4.44 10.61
N GLU A 37 -3.48 -4.28 11.94
CA GLU A 37 -4.22 -3.19 12.59
C GLU A 37 -3.63 -1.84 12.20
N ALA A 38 -2.31 -1.66 12.34
CA ALA A 38 -1.61 -0.44 11.96
C ALA A 38 -1.77 -0.09 10.47
N LEU A 39 -1.80 -1.10 9.59
CA LEU A 39 -2.02 -0.92 8.15
C LEU A 39 -3.47 -0.55 7.81
N ARG A 40 -4.45 -1.05 8.55
CA ARG A 40 -5.87 -0.70 8.37
C ARG A 40 -6.15 0.74 8.75
N ASP A 41 -5.56 1.21 9.84
CA ASP A 41 -5.77 2.57 10.35
C ASP A 41 -5.13 3.64 9.45
N ARG A 42 -4.12 3.27 8.65
CA ARG A 42 -3.37 4.18 7.78
C ARG A 42 -3.50 3.87 6.29
N VAL A 43 -4.67 3.51 5.86
CA VAL A 43 -4.93 3.17 4.45
C VAL A 43 -4.68 4.36 3.51
N GLU A 44 -4.93 5.59 3.95
CA GLU A 44 -4.72 6.81 3.14
C GLU A 44 -3.25 7.24 3.09
N GLU A 45 -2.51 7.02 4.16
CA GLU A 45 -1.08 7.32 4.28
C GLU A 45 -0.30 6.09 4.75
N PRO A 46 -0.02 5.15 3.86
CA PRO A 46 0.66 3.91 4.23
C PRO A 46 2.04 4.17 4.83
N PRO A 47 2.33 3.63 6.02
CA PRO A 47 3.58 3.87 6.72
C PRO A 47 4.80 3.32 5.96
N THR A 48 5.97 3.80 6.30
CA THR A 48 7.25 3.17 5.94
C THR A 48 7.51 1.95 6.83
N ILE A 49 8.50 1.12 6.47
CA ILE A 49 8.90 -0.02 7.32
C ILE A 49 9.41 0.47 8.69
N ALA A 50 10.15 1.56 8.72
CA ALA A 50 10.67 2.13 9.98
C ALA A 50 9.53 2.60 10.90
N GLU A 51 8.56 3.31 10.37
CA GLU A 51 7.37 3.73 11.13
C GLU A 51 6.57 2.52 11.62
N LEU A 52 6.40 1.49 10.77
CA LEU A 52 5.71 0.27 11.13
C LEU A 52 6.42 -0.46 12.29
N CYS A 53 7.76 -0.53 12.27
CA CYS A 53 8.56 -1.05 13.38
C CYS A 53 8.32 -0.28 14.68
N GLY A 54 8.28 1.05 14.61
CA GLY A 54 7.96 1.91 15.76
C GLY A 54 6.55 1.68 16.30
N MET A 55 5.57 1.57 15.42
CA MET A 55 4.16 1.37 15.78
C MET A 55 3.92 0.03 16.49
N VAL A 56 4.58 -1.05 16.05
CA VAL A 56 4.40 -2.38 16.62
C VAL A 56 5.41 -2.73 17.72
N GLY A 57 6.38 -1.85 17.98
CA GLY A 57 7.42 -2.06 18.99
C GLY A 57 8.33 -3.26 18.69
N ALA A 58 8.67 -3.47 17.41
CA ALA A 58 9.50 -4.57 16.97
C ALA A 58 10.62 -4.10 16.03
N ARG A 59 11.78 -4.78 16.07
CA ARG A 59 12.85 -4.55 15.10
C ARG A 59 12.46 -5.10 13.74
N GLU A 60 13.06 -4.58 12.67
CA GLU A 60 12.75 -4.94 11.29
C GLU A 60 12.85 -6.45 11.04
N ARG A 61 13.90 -7.11 11.54
CA ARG A 61 14.07 -8.57 11.43
C ARG A 61 12.92 -9.34 12.10
N THR A 62 12.50 -8.93 13.28
CA THR A 62 11.37 -9.55 13.99
C THR A 62 10.06 -9.32 13.25
N LEU A 63 9.84 -8.11 12.75
CA LEU A 63 8.71 -7.75 11.92
C LEU A 63 8.65 -8.63 10.67
N GLN A 64 9.80 -8.77 9.97
CA GLN A 64 9.95 -9.61 8.78
C GLN A 64 9.56 -11.06 9.07
N LEU A 65 10.15 -11.68 10.10
CA LEU A 65 9.87 -13.06 10.49
C LEU A 65 8.41 -13.25 10.89
N SER A 66 7.85 -12.33 11.66
CA SER A 66 6.45 -12.41 12.11
C SER A 66 5.46 -12.32 10.94
N CYS A 67 5.71 -11.45 9.96
CA CYS A 67 4.86 -11.32 8.77
C CYS A 67 4.98 -12.54 7.84
N VAL A 68 6.20 -13.03 7.61
CA VAL A 68 6.41 -14.22 6.77
C VAL A 68 5.78 -15.47 7.40
N GLU A 69 5.92 -15.66 8.71
CA GLU A 69 5.33 -16.78 9.43
C GLU A 69 3.79 -16.74 9.43
N ALA A 70 3.21 -15.54 9.64
CA ALA A 70 1.76 -15.40 9.75
C ALA A 70 1.04 -15.29 8.41
N PHE A 71 1.67 -14.67 7.40
CA PHE A 71 1.01 -14.31 6.13
C PHE A 71 1.70 -14.89 4.90
N GLY A 72 2.85 -15.55 5.05
CA GLY A 72 3.68 -16.00 3.92
C GLY A 72 4.27 -14.84 3.10
N ARG A 73 4.27 -13.60 3.62
CA ARG A 73 4.66 -12.38 2.91
C ARG A 73 5.49 -11.46 3.79
N SER A 74 6.45 -10.75 3.16
CA SER A 74 7.23 -9.73 3.86
C SER A 74 6.38 -8.49 4.19
N PRO A 75 6.76 -7.71 5.21
CA PRO A 75 6.11 -6.41 5.51
C PRO A 75 6.12 -5.47 4.31
N GLY A 76 7.23 -5.42 3.56
CA GLY A 76 7.34 -4.61 2.34
C GLY A 76 6.35 -5.03 1.24
N ALA A 77 6.09 -6.34 1.08
CA ALA A 77 5.09 -6.83 0.13
C ALA A 77 3.66 -6.45 0.57
N LEU A 78 3.35 -6.52 1.86
CA LEU A 78 2.06 -6.09 2.41
C LEU A 78 1.85 -4.57 2.22
N LEU A 79 2.86 -3.76 2.52
CA LEU A 79 2.84 -2.31 2.29
C LEU A 79 2.67 -1.95 0.82
N LEU A 80 3.40 -2.62 -0.07
CA LEU A 80 3.27 -2.41 -1.51
C LEU A 80 1.84 -2.70 -1.98
N GLU A 81 1.27 -3.81 -1.51
CA GLU A 81 -0.10 -4.18 -1.85
C GLU A 81 -1.11 -3.15 -1.36
N LEU A 82 -0.96 -2.67 -0.12
CA LEU A 82 -1.80 -1.62 0.45
C LEU A 82 -1.73 -0.33 -0.37
N ARG A 83 -0.52 0.13 -0.71
CA ARG A 83 -0.29 1.34 -1.54
C ARG A 83 -0.92 1.22 -2.92
N LEU A 84 -0.78 0.07 -3.59
CA LEU A 84 -1.41 -0.17 -4.88
C LEU A 84 -2.93 -0.16 -4.79
N ASN A 85 -3.52 -0.76 -3.74
CA ASN A 85 -4.95 -0.73 -3.50
C ASN A 85 -5.46 0.69 -3.22
N ALA A 86 -4.70 1.49 -2.46
CA ALA A 86 -5.03 2.89 -2.18
C ALA A 86 -5.02 3.74 -3.46
N VAL A 87 -3.99 3.58 -4.31
CA VAL A 87 -3.95 4.22 -5.64
C VAL A 87 -5.17 3.82 -6.47
N GLN A 88 -5.49 2.53 -6.55
CA GLN A 88 -6.64 2.07 -7.33
C GLN A 88 -7.96 2.71 -6.85
N ARG A 89 -8.18 2.82 -5.54
CA ARG A 89 -9.38 3.48 -5.00
C ARG A 89 -9.49 4.93 -5.46
N VAL A 90 -8.40 5.70 -5.38
CA VAL A 90 -8.37 7.09 -5.86
C VAL A 90 -8.64 7.16 -7.37
N LEU A 91 -8.04 6.28 -8.17
CA LEU A 91 -8.25 6.26 -9.62
C LEU A 91 -9.65 5.79 -10.01
N LYS A 92 -10.34 5.01 -9.17
CA LYS A 92 -11.74 4.57 -9.38
C LYS A 92 -12.77 5.63 -8.98
N ALA A 93 -12.43 6.54 -8.08
CA ALA A 93 -13.27 7.66 -7.65
C ALA A 93 -12.49 8.99 -7.81
N PRO A 94 -12.15 9.38 -9.06
CA PRO A 94 -11.28 10.53 -9.30
C PRO A 94 -12.01 11.84 -9.07
N GLY A 95 -11.33 12.79 -8.41
CA GLY A 95 -11.69 14.19 -8.43
C GLY A 95 -11.22 14.89 -9.72
N PRO A 96 -11.56 16.18 -9.91
CA PRO A 96 -11.19 16.94 -11.11
C PRO A 96 -9.68 16.94 -11.38
N GLU A 97 -8.87 17.13 -10.36
CA GLU A 97 -7.41 17.25 -10.43
C GLU A 97 -6.67 15.90 -10.31
N THR A 98 -7.39 14.79 -10.24
CA THR A 98 -6.75 13.48 -10.07
C THR A 98 -5.92 13.10 -11.30
N THR A 99 -4.62 12.91 -11.13
CA THR A 99 -3.73 12.39 -12.18
C THR A 99 -3.08 11.08 -11.73
N VAL A 100 -2.72 10.22 -12.69
CA VAL A 100 -1.99 8.97 -12.38
C VAL A 100 -0.67 9.27 -11.67
N THR A 101 0.10 10.24 -12.20
CA THR A 101 1.40 10.64 -11.63
C THR A 101 1.26 11.20 -10.22
N GLY A 102 0.37 12.18 -10.02
CA GLY A 102 0.14 12.78 -8.71
C GLY A 102 -0.31 11.77 -7.68
N THR A 103 -1.22 10.85 -8.06
CA THR A 103 -1.68 9.78 -7.18
C THR A 103 -0.53 8.81 -6.84
N ALA A 104 0.25 8.37 -7.82
CA ALA A 104 1.38 7.48 -7.58
C ALA A 104 2.41 8.10 -6.61
N VAL A 105 2.79 9.37 -6.83
CA VAL A 105 3.73 10.09 -5.97
C VAL A 105 3.18 10.25 -4.55
N ARG A 106 1.92 10.62 -4.40
CA ARG A 106 1.24 10.73 -3.09
C ARG A 106 1.37 9.44 -2.27
N PHE A 107 1.26 8.27 -2.90
CA PHE A 107 1.39 6.97 -2.24
C PHE A 107 2.82 6.41 -2.26
N GLY A 108 3.84 7.25 -2.49
CA GLY A 108 5.26 6.92 -2.32
C GLY A 108 5.88 6.13 -3.48
N PHE A 109 5.30 6.21 -4.69
CA PHE A 109 5.89 5.61 -5.88
C PHE A 109 6.76 6.64 -6.61
N VAL A 110 8.07 6.57 -6.40
CA VAL A 110 9.05 7.48 -7.02
C VAL A 110 9.32 7.11 -8.49
N HIS A 111 9.35 5.80 -8.80
CA HIS A 111 9.64 5.29 -10.15
C HIS A 111 8.35 4.92 -10.88
N LEU A 112 7.82 5.85 -11.69
CA LEU A 112 6.50 5.72 -12.34
C LEU A 112 6.40 4.53 -13.31
N SER A 113 7.46 4.21 -14.05
CA SER A 113 7.47 3.04 -14.95
C SER A 113 7.35 1.72 -14.17
N ARG A 114 8.11 1.60 -13.06
CA ARG A 114 8.03 0.44 -12.17
C ARG A 114 6.66 0.34 -11.49
N PHE A 115 6.12 1.47 -11.06
CA PHE A 115 4.76 1.54 -10.52
C PHE A 115 3.72 1.04 -11.53
N ALA A 116 3.75 1.54 -12.78
CA ALA A 116 2.80 1.14 -13.82
C ALA A 116 2.86 -0.38 -14.09
N ALA A 117 4.05 -0.96 -14.14
CA ALA A 117 4.24 -2.41 -14.29
C ALA A 117 3.67 -3.21 -13.10
N MET A 118 3.92 -2.75 -11.86
CA MET A 118 3.39 -3.40 -10.66
C MET A 118 1.86 -3.30 -10.59
N TYR A 119 1.30 -2.15 -10.93
CA TYR A 119 -0.13 -1.91 -11.00
C TYR A 119 -0.79 -2.83 -12.04
N ALA A 120 -0.25 -2.84 -13.27
CA ALA A 120 -0.77 -3.68 -14.35
C ALA A 120 -0.71 -5.17 -14.01
N ARG A 121 0.37 -5.63 -13.36
CA ARG A 121 0.48 -7.03 -12.89
C ARG A 121 -0.58 -7.39 -11.87
N LYS A 122 -0.92 -6.45 -10.94
CA LYS A 122 -1.88 -6.70 -9.87
C LYS A 122 -3.33 -6.61 -10.36
N PHE A 123 -3.65 -5.60 -11.16
CA PHE A 123 -5.03 -5.28 -11.53
C PHE A 123 -5.39 -5.65 -12.97
N GLN A 124 -4.43 -6.22 -13.73
CA GLN A 124 -4.59 -6.64 -15.14
C GLN A 124 -5.00 -5.49 -16.07
N GLU A 125 -4.69 -4.24 -15.69
CA GLU A 125 -4.91 -3.04 -16.49
C GLU A 125 -3.92 -1.94 -16.10
N LEU A 126 -3.64 -1.01 -16.99
CA LEU A 126 -2.79 0.15 -16.70
C LEU A 126 -3.54 1.17 -15.80
N PRO A 127 -2.83 1.92 -14.94
CA PRO A 127 -3.45 2.93 -14.09
C PRO A 127 -4.16 4.04 -14.89
N SER A 128 -3.66 4.37 -16.09
CA SER A 128 -4.30 5.32 -17.01
C SER A 128 -5.65 4.81 -17.53
N ILE A 129 -5.77 3.51 -17.77
CA ILE A 129 -7.03 2.87 -18.21
C ILE A 129 -8.06 2.92 -17.07
N THR A 130 -7.64 2.58 -15.83
CA THR A 130 -8.53 2.71 -14.67
C THR A 130 -9.08 4.14 -14.56
N LEU A 131 -8.21 5.15 -14.63
CA LEU A 131 -8.61 6.56 -14.51
C LEU A 131 -9.54 6.99 -15.65
N SER A 132 -9.21 6.68 -16.91
CA SER A 132 -10.02 7.09 -18.07
C SER A 132 -11.40 6.46 -18.03
N ARG A 133 -11.50 5.17 -17.70
CA ARG A 133 -12.77 4.45 -17.55
C ARG A 133 -13.64 5.06 -16.45
N SER A 134 -13.05 5.38 -15.31
CA SER A 134 -13.77 5.98 -14.18
C SER A 134 -14.29 7.38 -14.51
N ARG A 135 -13.51 8.20 -15.21
CA ARG A 135 -13.96 9.51 -15.68
C ARG A 135 -15.10 9.43 -16.69
N ALA A 136 -15.01 8.49 -17.64
CA ALA A 136 -16.07 8.26 -18.62
C ALA A 136 -17.39 7.86 -17.94
N TRP A 137 -17.30 6.99 -16.91
CA TRP A 137 -18.46 6.56 -16.12
C TRP A 137 -19.09 7.71 -15.32
N LEU A 138 -18.29 8.52 -14.63
CA LEU A 138 -18.78 9.69 -13.90
C LEU A 138 -19.46 10.67 -14.83
N GLY A 139 -18.87 11.02 -15.97
CA GLY A 139 -19.50 11.89 -16.96
C GLY A 139 -20.79 11.31 -17.57
N TYR A 140 -20.93 10.00 -17.67
CA TYR A 140 -22.19 9.37 -18.03
C TYR A 140 -23.25 9.53 -16.93
N CYS A 141 -22.89 9.27 -15.67
CA CYS A 141 -23.80 9.42 -14.54
C CYS A 141 -24.32 10.84 -14.38
N ASP A 142 -23.44 11.84 -14.53
CA ASP A 142 -23.81 13.26 -14.45
C ASP A 142 -24.81 13.67 -15.54
N ARG A 143 -24.57 13.27 -16.79
CA ARG A 143 -25.50 13.49 -17.90
C ARG A 143 -26.86 12.82 -17.68
N ARG A 144 -26.86 11.62 -17.14
CA ARG A 144 -28.09 10.87 -16.83
C ARG A 144 -28.90 11.55 -15.72
N ALA A 145 -28.24 11.98 -14.66
CA ALA A 145 -28.86 12.72 -13.56
C ALA A 145 -29.46 14.06 -14.03
N GLU A 146 -28.77 14.77 -14.92
CA GLU A 146 -29.26 15.99 -15.54
C GLU A 146 -30.53 15.76 -16.39
N GLN A 147 -30.54 14.68 -17.18
CA GLN A 147 -31.72 14.32 -17.99
C GLN A 147 -32.94 14.02 -17.12
N VAL A 148 -32.77 13.29 -16.02
CA VAL A 148 -33.84 12.98 -15.07
C VAL A 148 -34.41 14.27 -14.46
N ARG A 149 -33.55 15.16 -13.96
CA ARG A 149 -33.97 16.46 -13.39
C ARG A 149 -34.75 17.31 -14.38
N ARG A 150 -34.31 17.36 -15.64
CA ARG A 150 -35.04 18.09 -16.70
C ARG A 150 -36.42 17.49 -16.99
N ALA A 151 -36.53 16.15 -17.05
CA ALA A 151 -37.79 15.48 -17.25
C ALA A 151 -38.81 15.69 -16.13
N GLU A 152 -38.34 15.72 -14.87
CA GLU A 152 -39.16 16.02 -13.69
C GLU A 152 -39.67 17.45 -13.69
N HIS A 153 -38.81 18.42 -14.05
CA HIS A 153 -39.20 19.83 -14.13
C HIS A 153 -40.27 20.09 -15.22
N VAL A 154 -40.22 19.37 -16.33
CA VAL A 154 -41.25 19.47 -17.42
C VAL A 154 -42.57 18.88 -16.95
N ARG A 155 -42.60 17.87 -16.09
CA ARG A 155 -43.85 17.24 -15.60
C ARG A 155 -44.56 18.08 -14.52
N GLN A 156 -43.87 19.04 -13.92
CA GLN A 156 -44.40 19.91 -12.85
C GLN A 156 -45.00 21.24 -13.40
N ARG A 157 -44.91 21.47 -14.71
CA ARG A 157 -45.53 22.60 -15.41
C ARG A 157 -46.82 22.15 -16.15
#